data_9d2b9bea61d8721cf60f12b6162c0970
#
_entry.id   9d2b9bea61d8721cf60f12b6162c0970
#
_cell.length_a   1.000
_cell.length_b   1.000
_cell.length_c   1.000
_cell.angle_alpha   90.00
_cell.angle_beta   90.00
_cell.angle_gamma   90.00
#
_symmetry.space_group_name_H-M   'P 1'
#
loop_
_entity.id
_entity.type
_entity.pdbx_description
1 polymer ?
#
loop_
_entity_poly.entity_id
_entity_poly.type
_entity_poly.pdbx_seq_one_letter_code
_entity_poly.pdbx_strand_id
1 'polypeptide(L)'
;MLSVSNLSVQFGKRVLFDEVNVTFTQGNCYGIIGANGAGKSTFLKILSGKQEPTSGRVILEPSKRMSVLEQDHYAYDDYTVLDTVIMGNKVLSKVKKEMDDLYADYSDEHAERIGELQMQFDEMNGWNAESDAAALLSNLGIAEDMHYTMMSEMDGKLKVRVLLAQALFGNPDVLIMDEPTNDLDFETIGWLENFLANYDNRVIVVSHDRHFLDAVCTHISDIDFGKINHFSGNYTFWYESSQLAARQRAQQNKKAEEKAKELQEFIARFSANVAKSKQATSRKKMLEKLNIEEIKPSSRRYPAIIFDRDREAGDQILHVENLAASIDGQVLFQNVDINLAKDDKVAVISKDSRATTAFYEILNGNLKPDAGTFAWGITTSQSYLPVDNSDFFTQDLSLVDWLRQWAKTEEEREEVYVRGFLGKMLFSGEEALKNCKVLSEGEKVRCMLSRMMMLRANVLMLNEPTNHLDLESITAFNNSLKNFKGTVLFTTHDHEFSQTVANRIIELTPSGIIDRYMTFDEYMDDKNIQELREKMYKQ
;
A
#
# COMPACT_ATOMS: atom_id res chain seq x y z
N MET A 1 -21.43 17.19 9.13
CA MET A 1 -21.29 15.83 9.70
C MET A 1 -21.37 14.81 8.58
N LEU A 2 -20.48 13.83 8.54
CA LEU A 2 -20.60 12.67 7.66
C LEU A 2 -20.85 11.44 8.55
N SER A 3 -21.95 10.74 8.33
CA SER A 3 -22.29 9.54 9.11
C SER A 3 -22.91 8.45 8.25
N VAL A 4 -22.73 7.23 8.70
CA VAL A 4 -23.28 6.02 8.11
C VAL A 4 -24.22 5.39 9.13
N SER A 5 -25.43 5.07 8.72
CA SER A 5 -26.47 4.52 9.59
C SER A 5 -27.03 3.21 9.04
N ASN A 6 -26.90 2.15 9.85
CA ASN A 6 -27.41 0.79 9.57
C ASN A 6 -27.01 0.25 8.19
N LEU A 7 -25.77 0.54 7.79
CA LEU A 7 -25.25 0.16 6.48
C LEU A 7 -25.01 -1.34 6.40
N SER A 8 -25.64 -1.99 5.43
CA SER A 8 -25.35 -3.38 5.08
C SER A 8 -25.08 -3.50 3.58
N VAL A 9 -24.10 -4.34 3.24
CA VAL A 9 -23.68 -4.57 1.85
C VAL A 9 -23.46 -6.05 1.63
N GLN A 10 -24.17 -6.59 0.64
CA GLN A 10 -24.12 -8.01 0.30
C GLN A 10 -24.00 -8.19 -1.21
N PHE A 11 -23.10 -9.06 -1.63
CA PHE A 11 -22.93 -9.50 -3.02
C PHE A 11 -23.23 -11.01 -3.13
N GLY A 12 -24.39 -11.32 -3.68
CA GLY A 12 -24.87 -12.70 -3.72
C GLY A 12 -25.00 -13.29 -2.31
N LYS A 13 -24.22 -14.31 -1.98
CA LYS A 13 -24.18 -14.93 -0.65
C LYS A 13 -23.16 -14.32 0.32
N ARG A 14 -22.31 -13.43 -0.17
CA ARG A 14 -21.21 -12.83 0.62
C ARG A 14 -21.67 -11.51 1.22
N VAL A 15 -21.73 -11.46 2.54
CA VAL A 15 -21.94 -10.23 3.30
C VAL A 15 -20.60 -9.56 3.52
N LEU A 16 -20.44 -8.30 3.07
CA LEU A 16 -19.26 -7.47 3.36
C LEU A 16 -19.43 -6.69 4.65
N PHE A 17 -20.57 -6.02 4.81
CA PHE A 17 -20.91 -5.21 5.97
C PHE A 17 -22.31 -5.56 6.46
N ASP A 18 -22.50 -5.51 7.76
CA ASP A 18 -23.77 -5.80 8.39
C ASP A 18 -24.06 -4.81 9.51
N GLU A 19 -25.10 -4.00 9.35
CA GLU A 19 -25.57 -3.00 10.29
C GLU A 19 -24.46 -2.07 10.82
N VAL A 20 -23.63 -1.53 9.92
CA VAL A 20 -22.54 -0.61 10.28
C VAL A 20 -23.08 0.77 10.61
N ASN A 21 -22.65 1.30 11.76
CA ASN A 21 -22.96 2.65 12.22
C ASN A 21 -21.65 3.35 12.59
N VAL A 22 -21.23 4.35 11.81
CA VAL A 22 -20.00 5.10 12.04
C VAL A 22 -20.18 6.57 11.72
N THR A 23 -19.43 7.43 12.41
CA THR A 23 -19.47 8.89 12.22
C THR A 23 -18.05 9.43 12.08
N PHE A 24 -17.85 10.26 11.06
CA PHE A 24 -16.59 10.95 10.79
C PHE A 24 -16.71 12.41 11.22
N THR A 25 -15.88 12.81 12.19
CA THR A 25 -15.89 14.16 12.77
C THR A 25 -14.88 15.06 12.08
N GLN A 26 -15.10 16.36 12.12
CA GLN A 26 -14.22 17.38 11.52
C GLN A 26 -12.85 17.42 12.23
N GLY A 27 -11.81 17.81 11.49
CA GLY A 27 -10.46 17.92 12.00
C GLY A 27 -9.77 16.57 12.28
N ASN A 28 -10.28 15.47 11.69
CA ASN A 28 -9.73 14.15 11.88
C ASN A 28 -9.44 13.45 10.56
N CYS A 29 -8.37 12.71 10.55
CA CYS A 29 -8.01 11.78 9.48
C CYS A 29 -8.28 10.34 9.92
N TYR A 30 -9.08 9.62 9.14
CA TYR A 30 -9.49 8.25 9.39
C TYR A 30 -8.81 7.31 8.39
N GLY A 31 -7.87 6.50 8.86
CA GLY A 31 -7.27 5.41 8.08
C GLY A 31 -8.19 4.20 8.05
N ILE A 32 -8.69 3.83 6.88
CA ILE A 32 -9.49 2.61 6.70
C ILE A 32 -8.57 1.44 6.45
N ILE A 33 -8.58 0.46 7.33
CA ILE A 33 -7.78 -0.74 7.24
C ILE A 33 -8.64 -2.01 7.26
N GLY A 34 -8.10 -3.11 6.79
CA GLY A 34 -8.79 -4.40 6.73
C GLY A 34 -8.13 -5.32 5.72
N ALA A 35 -8.37 -6.62 5.83
CA ALA A 35 -7.84 -7.63 4.91
C ALA A 35 -8.19 -7.33 3.44
N ASN A 36 -7.40 -7.88 2.50
CA ASN A 36 -7.77 -7.80 1.08
C ASN A 36 -9.14 -8.45 0.84
N GLY A 37 -9.99 -7.72 0.12
CA GLY A 37 -11.37 -8.12 -0.10
C GLY A 37 -12.32 -7.92 1.10
N ALA A 38 -11.90 -7.27 2.19
CA ALA A 38 -12.79 -6.89 3.31
C ALA A 38 -13.82 -5.82 2.92
N GLY A 39 -13.63 -5.14 1.77
CA GLY A 39 -14.57 -4.16 1.24
C GLY A 39 -14.13 -2.70 1.42
N LYS A 40 -12.84 -2.42 1.65
CA LYS A 40 -12.30 -1.05 1.82
C LYS A 40 -12.75 -0.11 0.69
N SER A 41 -12.39 -0.42 -0.55
CA SER A 41 -12.76 0.41 -1.73
C SER A 41 -14.26 0.42 -1.99
N THR A 42 -14.99 -0.66 -1.67
CA THR A 42 -16.47 -0.68 -1.71
C THR A 42 -17.06 0.31 -0.72
N PHE A 43 -16.52 0.37 0.49
CA PHE A 43 -16.96 1.31 1.51
C PHE A 43 -16.71 2.76 1.06
N LEU A 44 -15.53 3.07 0.49
CA LEU A 44 -15.25 4.40 -0.07
C LEU A 44 -16.20 4.77 -1.22
N LYS A 45 -16.53 3.82 -2.12
CA LYS A 45 -17.51 4.04 -3.20
C LYS A 45 -18.91 4.33 -2.67
N ILE A 46 -19.31 3.70 -1.56
CA ILE A 46 -20.60 3.96 -0.93
C ILE A 46 -20.59 5.32 -0.23
N LEU A 47 -19.51 5.66 0.50
CA LEU A 47 -19.39 6.99 1.12
C LEU A 47 -19.45 8.12 0.09
N SER A 48 -18.86 7.91 -1.09
CA SER A 48 -18.85 8.88 -2.19
C SER A 48 -20.12 8.88 -3.05
N GLY A 49 -21.08 8.01 -2.75
CA GLY A 49 -22.32 7.89 -3.54
C GLY A 49 -22.14 7.24 -4.93
N LYS A 50 -20.96 6.68 -5.22
CA LYS A 50 -20.70 5.95 -6.48
C LYS A 50 -21.33 4.55 -6.51
N GLN A 51 -21.70 4.04 -5.34
CA GLN A 51 -22.33 2.73 -5.19
C GLN A 51 -23.40 2.77 -4.12
N GLU A 52 -24.57 2.20 -4.42
CA GLU A 52 -25.68 2.06 -3.49
C GLU A 52 -25.43 0.90 -2.51
N PRO A 53 -25.70 1.06 -1.19
CA PRO A 53 -25.70 -0.03 -0.24
C PRO A 53 -26.91 -0.96 -0.43
N THR A 54 -26.85 -2.17 0.12
CA THR A 54 -28.00 -3.08 0.15
C THR A 54 -29.09 -2.56 1.08
N SER A 55 -28.70 -1.98 2.21
CA SER A 55 -29.59 -1.28 3.15
C SER A 55 -28.80 -0.23 3.94
N GLY A 56 -29.53 0.66 4.62
CA GLY A 56 -28.92 1.78 5.36
C GLY A 56 -28.70 3.01 4.48
N ARG A 57 -27.99 3.99 5.00
CA ARG A 57 -27.75 5.26 4.28
C ARG A 57 -26.47 5.94 4.76
N VAL A 58 -25.91 6.72 3.85
CA VAL A 58 -24.85 7.72 4.13
C VAL A 58 -25.51 9.09 4.25
N ILE A 59 -25.13 9.85 5.26
CA ILE A 59 -25.69 11.18 5.53
C ILE A 59 -24.52 12.18 5.51
N LEU A 60 -24.54 13.06 4.52
CA LEU A 60 -23.67 14.23 4.43
C LEU A 60 -24.52 15.49 4.53
N GLU A 61 -24.09 16.47 5.31
CA GLU A 61 -24.76 17.77 5.39
C GLU A 61 -24.80 18.44 4.01
N PRO A 62 -25.96 18.99 3.59
CA PRO A 62 -26.14 19.47 2.20
C PRO A 62 -25.18 20.58 1.77
N SER A 63 -24.65 21.37 2.72
CA SER A 63 -23.72 22.47 2.45
C SER A 63 -22.25 22.03 2.35
N LYS A 64 -21.97 20.75 2.56
CA LYS A 64 -20.60 20.24 2.64
C LYS A 64 -20.16 19.65 1.32
N ARG A 65 -18.96 20.04 0.86
CA ARG A 65 -18.35 19.55 -0.35
C ARG A 65 -17.50 18.32 -0.06
N MET A 66 -17.73 17.26 -0.82
CA MET A 66 -16.92 16.04 -0.82
C MET A 66 -16.06 15.99 -2.08
N SER A 67 -14.79 15.67 -1.92
CA SER A 67 -13.86 15.38 -2.99
C SER A 67 -13.34 13.95 -2.85
N VAL A 68 -13.17 13.28 -3.98
CA VAL A 68 -12.71 11.89 -4.06
C VAL A 68 -11.55 11.81 -5.02
N LEU A 69 -10.46 11.17 -4.61
CA LEU A 69 -9.36 10.87 -5.51
C LEU A 69 -9.83 9.88 -6.59
N GLU A 70 -9.83 10.33 -7.83
CA GLU A 70 -10.24 9.51 -8.97
C GLU A 70 -9.12 8.55 -9.38
N GLN A 71 -9.51 7.35 -9.81
CA GLN A 71 -8.58 6.32 -10.27
C GLN A 71 -8.52 6.19 -11.80
N ASP A 72 -9.44 6.84 -12.51
CA ASP A 72 -9.44 6.85 -13.97
C ASP A 72 -8.50 7.93 -14.49
N HIS A 73 -7.32 7.53 -14.90
CA HIS A 73 -6.26 8.41 -15.35
C HIS A 73 -6.53 9.03 -16.74
N TYR A 74 -7.51 8.53 -17.47
CA TYR A 74 -7.83 8.96 -18.84
C TYR A 74 -9.10 9.81 -18.93
N ALA A 75 -9.83 9.96 -17.84
CA ALA A 75 -11.11 10.67 -17.82
C ALA A 75 -10.99 12.16 -18.20
N TYR A 76 -9.79 12.73 -18.14
CA TYR A 76 -9.51 14.14 -18.34
C TYR A 76 -8.55 14.43 -19.51
N ASP A 77 -8.31 13.47 -20.39
CA ASP A 77 -7.36 13.59 -21.51
C ASP A 77 -7.65 14.77 -22.46
N ASP A 78 -8.88 15.22 -22.52
CA ASP A 78 -9.33 16.35 -23.34
C ASP A 78 -9.13 17.74 -22.68
N TYR A 79 -8.57 17.79 -21.47
CA TYR A 79 -8.38 19.03 -20.70
C TYR A 79 -6.91 19.31 -20.44
N THR A 80 -6.59 20.58 -20.15
CA THR A 80 -5.25 20.94 -19.69
C THR A 80 -5.03 20.44 -18.25
N VAL A 81 -3.77 20.32 -17.85
CA VAL A 81 -3.39 19.95 -16.49
C VAL A 81 -4.00 20.90 -15.46
N LEU A 82 -3.91 22.22 -15.71
CA LEU A 82 -4.42 23.27 -14.83
C LEU A 82 -5.96 23.22 -14.71
N ASP A 83 -6.67 23.12 -15.84
CA ASP A 83 -8.12 23.02 -15.85
C ASP A 83 -8.60 21.76 -15.13
N THR A 84 -7.90 20.63 -15.31
CA THR A 84 -8.20 19.39 -14.63
C THR A 84 -8.17 19.58 -13.11
N VAL A 85 -7.21 20.29 -12.56
CA VAL A 85 -7.16 20.58 -11.12
C VAL A 85 -8.35 21.44 -10.68
N ILE A 86 -8.65 22.51 -11.41
CA ILE A 86 -9.79 23.42 -11.10
C ILE A 86 -11.13 22.68 -11.13
N MET A 87 -11.28 21.67 -12.01
CA MET A 87 -12.46 20.80 -12.08
C MET A 87 -12.70 19.98 -10.80
N GLY A 88 -11.74 19.89 -9.89
CA GLY A 88 -11.91 19.35 -8.54
C GLY A 88 -12.98 20.08 -7.73
N ASN A 89 -13.22 21.38 -8.01
CA ASN A 89 -14.39 22.10 -7.55
C ASN A 89 -15.40 22.26 -8.69
N LYS A 90 -16.31 21.29 -8.81
CA LYS A 90 -17.29 21.22 -9.91
C LYS A 90 -18.20 22.46 -10.00
N VAL A 91 -18.50 23.11 -8.88
CA VAL A 91 -19.33 24.32 -8.86
C VAL A 91 -18.54 25.48 -9.45
N LEU A 92 -17.32 25.68 -8.96
CA LEU A 92 -16.44 26.75 -9.45
C LEU A 92 -16.12 26.58 -10.94
N SER A 93 -15.79 25.38 -11.37
CA SER A 93 -15.49 25.06 -12.77
C SER A 93 -16.69 25.33 -13.68
N LYS A 94 -17.91 25.00 -13.23
CA LYS A 94 -19.13 25.27 -13.98
C LYS A 94 -19.41 26.78 -14.09
N VAL A 95 -19.25 27.51 -12.99
CA VAL A 95 -19.43 29.00 -12.98
C VAL A 95 -18.40 29.66 -13.89
N LYS A 96 -17.12 29.23 -13.82
CA LYS A 96 -16.05 29.74 -14.69
C LYS A 96 -16.41 29.52 -16.16
N LYS A 97 -16.80 28.31 -16.52
CA LYS A 97 -17.13 27.96 -17.91
C LYS A 97 -18.33 28.77 -18.42
N GLU A 98 -19.42 28.86 -17.64
CA GLU A 98 -20.60 29.63 -18.02
C GLU A 98 -20.25 31.13 -18.19
N MET A 99 -19.39 31.64 -17.33
CA MET A 99 -18.91 33.02 -17.41
C MET A 99 -18.07 33.26 -18.66
N ASP A 100 -17.13 32.36 -18.97
CA ASP A 100 -16.29 32.42 -20.16
C ASP A 100 -17.11 32.33 -21.45
N ASP A 101 -18.10 31.42 -21.50
CA ASP A 101 -19.01 31.26 -22.63
C ASP A 101 -19.85 32.54 -22.87
N LEU A 102 -20.34 33.18 -21.81
CA LEU A 102 -21.12 34.43 -21.90
C LEU A 102 -20.25 35.65 -22.27
N TYR A 103 -18.96 35.64 -21.89
CA TYR A 103 -18.03 36.67 -22.32
C TYR A 103 -17.65 36.51 -23.82
N ALA A 104 -17.56 35.26 -24.30
CA ALA A 104 -17.27 35.00 -25.71
C ALA A 104 -18.42 35.43 -26.63
N ASP A 105 -19.69 35.32 -26.16
CA ASP A 105 -20.89 35.78 -26.87
C ASP A 105 -21.61 36.88 -26.07
N TYR A 106 -20.87 37.99 -25.83
CA TYR A 106 -21.38 39.08 -24.99
C TYR A 106 -22.55 39.80 -25.67
N SER A 107 -23.65 39.95 -24.94
CA SER A 107 -24.78 40.82 -25.28
C SER A 107 -25.31 41.53 -24.01
N ASP A 108 -25.99 42.67 -24.19
CA ASP A 108 -26.55 43.41 -23.08
C ASP A 108 -27.61 42.56 -22.28
N GLU A 109 -28.21 41.57 -22.93
CA GLU A 109 -29.14 40.62 -22.29
C GLU A 109 -28.44 39.67 -21.30
N HIS A 110 -27.16 39.42 -21.48
CA HIS A 110 -26.33 38.57 -20.62
C HIS A 110 -25.71 39.32 -19.43
N ALA A 111 -25.76 40.67 -19.43
CA ALA A 111 -25.05 41.48 -18.42
C ALA A 111 -25.47 41.20 -16.96
N GLU A 112 -26.78 40.98 -16.69
CA GLU A 112 -27.28 40.64 -15.36
C GLU A 112 -26.77 39.26 -14.93
N ARG A 113 -26.82 38.26 -15.81
CA ARG A 113 -26.34 36.91 -15.54
C ARG A 113 -24.81 36.86 -15.32
N ILE A 114 -24.04 37.62 -16.07
CA ILE A 114 -22.60 37.78 -15.85
C ILE A 114 -22.31 38.37 -14.48
N GLY A 115 -23.07 39.39 -14.07
CA GLY A 115 -22.93 39.98 -12.73
C GLY A 115 -23.21 38.99 -11.58
N GLU A 116 -24.25 38.17 -11.71
CA GLU A 116 -24.53 37.08 -10.74
C GLU A 116 -23.40 36.06 -10.67
N LEU A 117 -22.87 35.62 -11.85
CA LEU A 117 -21.79 34.67 -11.92
C LEU A 117 -20.48 35.22 -11.34
N GLN A 118 -20.18 36.50 -11.58
CA GLN A 118 -19.03 37.18 -10.98
C GLN A 118 -19.12 37.18 -9.45
N MET A 119 -20.31 37.48 -8.87
CA MET A 119 -20.51 37.43 -7.41
C MET A 119 -20.29 36.01 -6.88
N GLN A 120 -20.84 35.00 -7.53
CA GLN A 120 -20.62 33.59 -7.14
C GLN A 120 -19.18 33.17 -7.26
N PHE A 121 -18.48 33.63 -8.31
CA PHE A 121 -17.08 33.34 -8.55
C PHE A 121 -16.18 33.97 -7.48
N ASP A 122 -16.49 35.20 -7.08
CA ASP A 122 -15.81 35.93 -5.99
C ASP A 122 -16.01 35.25 -4.64
N GLU A 123 -17.25 34.88 -4.31
CA GLU A 123 -17.56 34.12 -3.08
C GLU A 123 -16.81 32.80 -2.95
N MET A 124 -16.51 32.14 -4.07
CA MET A 124 -15.74 30.91 -4.13
C MET A 124 -14.22 31.12 -4.26
N ASN A 125 -13.73 32.35 -4.11
CA ASN A 125 -12.32 32.71 -4.34
C ASN A 125 -11.82 32.35 -5.76
N GLY A 126 -12.70 32.43 -6.75
CA GLY A 126 -12.45 31.96 -8.11
C GLY A 126 -11.29 32.68 -8.82
N TRP A 127 -11.06 33.98 -8.49
CA TRP A 127 -9.97 34.76 -9.06
C TRP A 127 -8.57 34.22 -8.73
N ASN A 128 -8.43 33.48 -7.62
CA ASN A 128 -7.18 32.85 -7.24
C ASN A 128 -7.10 31.37 -7.66
N ALA A 129 -8.14 30.83 -8.33
CA ALA A 129 -8.23 29.41 -8.66
C ALA A 129 -7.03 28.89 -9.48
N GLU A 130 -6.56 29.65 -10.45
CA GLU A 130 -5.41 29.28 -11.29
C GLU A 130 -4.11 29.29 -10.48
N SER A 131 -3.88 30.29 -9.64
CA SER A 131 -2.69 30.35 -8.79
C SER A 131 -2.69 29.27 -7.71
N ASP A 132 -3.84 28.97 -7.11
CA ASP A 132 -3.98 27.91 -6.11
C ASP A 132 -3.76 26.52 -6.74
N ALA A 133 -4.31 26.29 -7.94
CA ALA A 133 -4.08 25.07 -8.71
C ALA A 133 -2.61 24.90 -9.12
N ALA A 134 -1.98 25.99 -9.61
CA ALA A 134 -0.56 25.98 -9.97
C ALA A 134 0.35 25.69 -8.76
N ALA A 135 0.02 26.26 -7.59
CA ALA A 135 0.75 25.98 -6.35
C ALA A 135 0.65 24.50 -5.94
N LEU A 136 -0.54 23.89 -6.03
CA LEU A 136 -0.71 22.47 -5.75
C LEU A 136 0.08 21.59 -6.73
N LEU A 137 0.03 21.89 -8.02
CA LEU A 137 0.78 21.19 -9.06
C LEU A 137 2.29 21.24 -8.80
N SER A 138 2.83 22.43 -8.54
CA SER A 138 4.25 22.63 -8.26
C SER A 138 4.70 21.86 -7.01
N ASN A 139 3.90 21.87 -5.95
CA ASN A 139 4.16 21.13 -4.71
C ASN A 139 4.12 19.61 -4.92
N LEU A 140 3.35 19.13 -5.88
CA LEU A 140 3.29 17.72 -6.29
C LEU A 140 4.33 17.37 -7.37
N GLY A 141 5.30 18.25 -7.62
CA GLY A 141 6.41 18.01 -8.52
C GLY A 141 6.05 18.09 -10.01
N ILE A 142 4.95 18.77 -10.37
CA ILE A 142 4.62 19.09 -11.76
C ILE A 142 5.23 20.44 -12.12
N ALA A 143 6.12 20.45 -13.11
CA ALA A 143 6.82 21.67 -13.55
C ALA A 143 5.86 22.69 -14.17
N GLU A 144 6.13 23.98 -13.98
CA GLU A 144 5.25 25.07 -14.41
C GLU A 144 4.97 25.09 -15.93
N ASP A 145 5.93 24.68 -16.73
CA ASP A 145 5.80 24.57 -18.19
C ASP A 145 4.79 23.47 -18.61
N MET A 146 4.54 22.50 -17.74
CA MET A 146 3.58 21.42 -17.97
C MET A 146 2.14 21.79 -17.56
N HIS A 147 1.91 22.90 -16.85
CA HIS A 147 0.58 23.25 -16.34
C HIS A 147 -0.46 23.50 -17.45
N TYR A 148 -0.01 23.95 -18.62
CA TYR A 148 -0.88 24.24 -19.76
C TYR A 148 -0.85 23.15 -20.84
N THR A 149 -0.12 22.04 -20.63
CA THR A 149 -0.14 20.89 -21.54
C THR A 149 -1.44 20.09 -21.37
N MET A 150 -1.79 19.31 -22.39
CA MET A 150 -2.96 18.43 -22.32
C MET A 150 -2.67 17.22 -21.42
N MET A 151 -3.68 16.77 -20.70
CA MET A 151 -3.57 15.54 -19.90
C MET A 151 -3.19 14.32 -20.74
N SER A 152 -3.65 14.25 -22.00
CA SER A 152 -3.27 13.19 -22.94
C SER A 152 -1.76 13.09 -23.22
N GLU A 153 -1.02 14.18 -23.07
CA GLU A 153 0.44 14.25 -23.30
C GLU A 153 1.25 13.84 -22.06
N MET A 154 0.60 13.71 -20.90
CA MET A 154 1.23 13.36 -19.63
C MET A 154 1.43 11.86 -19.50
N ASP A 155 2.54 11.44 -18.90
CA ASP A 155 2.71 10.05 -18.50
C ASP A 155 1.78 9.65 -17.35
N GLY A 156 1.56 8.33 -17.18
CA GLY A 156 0.61 7.82 -16.19
C GLY A 156 0.92 8.25 -14.75
N LYS A 157 2.19 8.34 -14.36
CA LYS A 157 2.58 8.75 -13.00
C LYS A 157 2.30 10.23 -12.75
N LEU A 158 2.57 11.07 -13.73
CA LEU A 158 2.25 12.50 -13.64
C LEU A 158 0.73 12.73 -13.62
N LYS A 159 -0.05 11.97 -14.40
CA LYS A 159 -1.52 12.01 -14.33
C LYS A 159 -2.04 11.75 -12.92
N VAL A 160 -1.49 10.76 -12.20
CA VAL A 160 -1.87 10.46 -10.80
C VAL A 160 -1.66 11.67 -9.91
N ARG A 161 -0.52 12.38 -10.04
CA ARG A 161 -0.21 13.59 -9.26
C ARG A 161 -1.18 14.73 -9.58
N VAL A 162 -1.56 14.90 -10.85
CA VAL A 162 -2.57 15.89 -11.25
C VAL A 162 -3.94 15.58 -10.66
N LEU A 163 -4.37 14.30 -10.66
CA LEU A 163 -5.63 13.89 -10.03
C LEU A 163 -5.61 14.04 -8.50
N LEU A 164 -4.43 13.87 -7.89
CA LEU A 164 -4.27 14.18 -6.48
C LEU A 164 -4.42 15.68 -6.22
N ALA A 165 -3.78 16.54 -7.02
CA ALA A 165 -3.99 18.00 -6.96
C ALA A 165 -5.47 18.37 -7.12
N GLN A 166 -6.16 17.74 -8.09
CA GLN A 166 -7.61 17.91 -8.32
C GLN A 166 -8.42 17.56 -7.07
N ALA A 167 -8.11 16.44 -6.40
CA ALA A 167 -8.82 16.02 -5.21
C ALA A 167 -8.63 16.99 -4.03
N LEU A 168 -7.44 17.56 -3.88
CA LEU A 168 -7.09 18.51 -2.83
C LEU A 168 -7.59 19.94 -3.10
N PHE A 169 -7.91 20.27 -4.35
CA PHE A 169 -8.22 21.62 -4.78
C PHE A 169 -9.45 22.23 -4.09
N GLY A 170 -9.29 23.46 -3.62
CA GLY A 170 -10.37 24.25 -3.00
C GLY A 170 -10.79 23.76 -1.61
N ASN A 171 -9.92 23.04 -0.89
CA ASN A 171 -10.11 22.64 0.51
C ASN A 171 -11.46 21.96 0.81
N PRO A 172 -11.78 20.77 0.26
CA PRO A 172 -13.07 20.11 0.46
C PRO A 172 -13.34 19.79 1.94
N ASP A 173 -14.63 19.85 2.35
CA ASP A 173 -15.06 19.50 3.72
C ASP A 173 -14.88 18.01 4.06
N VAL A 174 -14.89 17.15 3.04
CA VAL A 174 -14.63 15.72 3.13
C VAL A 174 -13.73 15.33 1.98
N LEU A 175 -12.57 14.78 2.28
CA LEU A 175 -11.60 14.26 1.31
C LEU A 175 -11.54 12.74 1.44
N ILE A 176 -11.79 12.02 0.35
CA ILE A 176 -11.71 10.56 0.30
C ILE A 176 -10.61 10.16 -0.67
N MET A 177 -9.67 9.34 -0.19
CA MET A 177 -8.54 8.87 -0.98
C MET A 177 -8.36 7.36 -0.85
N ASP A 178 -8.18 6.68 -1.98
CA ASP A 178 -7.85 5.26 -2.05
C ASP A 178 -6.44 5.11 -2.60
N GLU A 179 -5.51 4.67 -1.76
CA GLU A 179 -4.07 4.47 -2.05
C GLU A 179 -3.38 5.72 -2.64
N PRO A 180 -3.41 6.90 -1.95
CA PRO A 180 -2.90 8.15 -2.50
C PRO A 180 -1.37 8.21 -2.61
N THR A 181 -0.64 7.31 -1.96
CA THR A 181 0.83 7.25 -1.98
C THR A 181 1.39 6.42 -3.15
N ASN A 182 0.54 5.67 -3.85
CA ASN A 182 0.98 4.88 -4.99
C ASN A 182 1.55 5.79 -6.09
N ASP A 183 2.64 5.36 -6.71
CA ASP A 183 3.34 6.07 -7.79
C ASP A 183 3.92 7.45 -7.42
N LEU A 184 3.94 7.81 -6.12
CA LEU A 184 4.60 9.02 -5.62
C LEU A 184 6.03 8.71 -5.15
N ASP A 185 6.94 9.68 -5.32
CA ASP A 185 8.26 9.61 -4.70
C ASP A 185 8.22 10.07 -3.24
N PHE A 186 9.30 9.79 -2.49
CA PHE A 186 9.38 10.11 -1.05
C PHE A 186 9.21 11.61 -0.74
N GLU A 187 9.70 12.51 -1.62
CA GLU A 187 9.57 13.96 -1.42
C GLU A 187 8.09 14.39 -1.53
N THR A 188 7.38 13.85 -2.51
CA THR A 188 5.94 14.11 -2.73
C THR A 188 5.10 13.49 -1.61
N ILE A 189 5.43 12.27 -1.15
CA ILE A 189 4.76 11.64 -0.01
C ILE A 189 4.93 12.50 1.25
N GLY A 190 6.16 12.93 1.57
CA GLY A 190 6.43 13.77 2.72
C GLY A 190 5.70 15.12 2.67
N TRP A 191 5.56 15.73 1.49
CA TRP A 191 4.73 16.91 1.32
C TRP A 191 3.24 16.61 1.60
N LEU A 192 2.72 15.51 1.05
CA LEU A 192 1.32 15.10 1.25
C LEU A 192 1.03 14.81 2.74
N GLU A 193 1.93 14.15 3.44
CA GLU A 193 1.84 13.90 4.88
C GLU A 193 1.71 15.20 5.66
N ASN A 194 2.61 16.16 5.39
CA ASN A 194 2.56 17.47 6.03
C ASN A 194 1.28 18.25 5.70
N PHE A 195 0.82 18.17 4.46
CA PHE A 195 -0.42 18.81 4.04
C PHE A 195 -1.63 18.23 4.79
N LEU A 196 -1.74 16.90 4.85
CA LEU A 196 -2.87 16.21 5.50
C LEU A 196 -2.82 16.29 7.02
N ALA A 197 -1.64 16.28 7.63
CA ALA A 197 -1.50 16.46 9.08
C ALA A 197 -2.00 17.83 9.56
N ASN A 198 -1.96 18.85 8.69
CA ASN A 198 -2.48 20.20 8.97
C ASN A 198 -3.86 20.46 8.35
N TYR A 199 -4.57 19.43 7.91
CA TYR A 199 -5.84 19.57 7.23
C TYR A 199 -6.99 19.70 8.23
N ASP A 200 -7.69 20.85 8.23
CA ASP A 200 -8.73 21.18 9.22
C ASP A 200 -10.06 20.44 9.01
N ASN A 201 -10.24 19.83 7.85
CA ASN A 201 -11.48 19.14 7.50
C ASN A 201 -11.37 17.62 7.74
N ARG A 202 -12.27 16.83 7.16
CA ARG A 202 -12.31 15.37 7.30
C ARG A 202 -11.53 14.72 6.20
N VAL A 203 -10.66 13.82 6.57
CA VAL A 203 -9.94 12.97 5.63
C VAL A 203 -10.29 11.50 5.90
N ILE A 204 -10.60 10.77 4.84
CA ILE A 204 -10.83 9.32 4.90
C ILE A 204 -9.89 8.72 3.87
N VAL A 205 -8.96 7.90 4.33
CA VAL A 205 -7.91 7.34 3.49
C VAL A 205 -7.79 5.84 3.65
N VAL A 206 -7.62 5.14 2.54
CA VAL A 206 -7.12 3.77 2.49
C VAL A 206 -5.68 3.85 2.05
N SER A 207 -4.77 3.24 2.79
CA SER A 207 -3.37 3.08 2.38
C SER A 207 -2.77 1.80 2.93
N HIS A 208 -1.82 1.24 2.20
CA HIS A 208 -0.96 0.16 2.64
C HIS A 208 0.41 0.64 3.13
N ASP A 209 0.64 1.95 3.11
CA ASP A 209 1.83 2.59 3.68
C ASP A 209 1.61 2.89 5.17
N ARG A 210 2.35 2.16 6.03
CA ARG A 210 2.24 2.29 7.50
C ARG A 210 2.76 3.62 8.00
N HIS A 211 3.86 4.11 7.42
CA HIS A 211 4.45 5.39 7.78
C HIS A 211 3.46 6.53 7.50
N PHE A 212 2.89 6.52 6.30
CA PHE A 212 1.86 7.47 5.91
C PHE A 212 0.65 7.44 6.86
N LEU A 213 0.13 6.25 7.20
CA LEU A 213 -0.98 6.12 8.14
C LEU A 213 -0.62 6.64 9.54
N ASP A 214 0.62 6.42 9.98
CA ASP A 214 1.10 6.92 11.28
C ASP A 214 1.30 8.44 11.29
N ALA A 215 1.75 9.01 10.18
CA ALA A 215 1.96 10.46 10.04
C ALA A 215 0.66 11.26 9.97
N VAL A 216 -0.37 10.74 9.28
CA VAL A 216 -1.58 11.53 8.97
C VAL A 216 -2.82 11.14 9.77
N CYS A 217 -2.95 9.88 10.22
CA CYS A 217 -4.19 9.39 10.82
C CYS A 217 -4.29 9.73 12.31
N THR A 218 -5.42 10.31 12.69
CA THR A 218 -5.82 10.50 14.09
C THR A 218 -6.69 9.35 14.61
N HIS A 219 -7.30 8.61 13.67
CA HIS A 219 -8.18 7.48 13.95
C HIS A 219 -7.95 6.37 12.94
N ILE A 220 -8.07 5.13 13.40
CA ILE A 220 -8.10 3.95 12.54
C ILE A 220 -9.49 3.34 12.54
N SER A 221 -10.02 3.11 11.34
CA SER A 221 -11.29 2.45 11.10
C SER A 221 -11.03 1.05 10.59
N ASP A 222 -11.16 0.08 11.48
CA ASP A 222 -10.87 -1.32 11.24
C ASP A 222 -12.08 -2.06 10.69
N ILE A 223 -11.94 -2.59 9.47
CA ILE A 223 -12.93 -3.46 8.84
C ILE A 223 -12.59 -4.93 9.14
N ASP A 224 -13.32 -5.53 10.07
CA ASP A 224 -13.19 -6.96 10.38
C ASP A 224 -14.55 -7.54 10.79
N PHE A 225 -14.78 -8.83 10.53
CA PHE A 225 -16.04 -9.54 10.83
C PHE A 225 -17.32 -8.88 10.28
N GLY A 226 -17.22 -8.16 9.15
CA GLY A 226 -18.35 -7.43 8.56
C GLY A 226 -18.79 -6.19 9.34
N LYS A 227 -17.99 -5.73 10.29
CA LYS A 227 -18.20 -4.50 11.07
C LYS A 227 -17.07 -3.51 10.79
N ILE A 228 -17.32 -2.25 11.11
CA ILE A 228 -16.31 -1.19 11.07
C ILE A 228 -16.24 -0.58 12.47
N ASN A 229 -15.06 -0.65 13.06
CA ASN A 229 -14.81 -0.11 14.39
C ASN A 229 -13.80 1.03 14.32
N HIS A 230 -14.12 2.17 14.93
CA HIS A 230 -13.19 3.28 15.07
C HIS A 230 -12.33 3.13 16.32
N PHE A 231 -11.03 3.34 16.14
CA PHE A 231 -10.05 3.41 17.21
C PHE A 231 -9.38 4.78 17.15
N SER A 232 -9.28 5.46 18.29
CA SER A 232 -8.54 6.70 18.41
C SER A 232 -7.03 6.39 18.48
N GLY A 233 -6.24 7.11 17.72
CA GLY A 233 -4.80 6.91 17.56
C GLY A 233 -4.40 6.54 16.13
N ASN A 234 -3.10 6.46 15.89
CA ASN A 234 -2.51 6.10 14.60
C ASN A 234 -2.45 4.58 14.37
N TYR A 235 -1.87 4.17 13.25
CA TYR A 235 -1.79 2.74 12.89
C TYR A 235 -0.94 1.92 13.87
N THR A 236 0.22 2.41 14.27
CA THR A 236 1.12 1.71 15.21
C THR A 236 0.42 1.49 16.55
N PHE A 237 -0.25 2.51 17.10
CA PHE A 237 -1.01 2.36 18.35
C PHE A 237 -2.15 1.34 18.24
N TRP A 238 -2.89 1.38 17.14
CA TRP A 238 -3.94 0.39 16.86
C TRP A 238 -3.35 -1.03 16.75
N TYR A 239 -2.25 -1.19 16.02
CA TYR A 239 -1.60 -2.49 15.81
C TYR A 239 -1.14 -3.11 17.14
N GLU A 240 -0.40 -2.37 17.95
CA GLU A 240 0.07 -2.83 19.27
C GLU A 240 -1.08 -3.19 20.20
N SER A 241 -2.11 -2.33 20.26
CA SER A 241 -3.32 -2.55 21.08
C SER A 241 -4.07 -3.80 20.62
N SER A 242 -4.22 -4.00 19.32
CA SER A 242 -4.91 -5.17 18.75
C SER A 242 -4.17 -6.48 19.02
N GLN A 243 -2.82 -6.46 18.90
CA GLN A 243 -1.97 -7.60 19.22
C GLN A 243 -2.03 -7.96 20.72
N LEU A 244 -2.01 -6.95 21.60
CA LEU A 244 -2.14 -7.17 23.04
C LEU A 244 -3.51 -7.78 23.38
N ALA A 245 -4.59 -7.22 22.83
CA ALA A 245 -5.94 -7.75 23.03
C ALA A 245 -6.09 -9.19 22.54
N ALA A 246 -5.52 -9.52 21.38
CA ALA A 246 -5.52 -10.86 20.82
C ALA A 246 -4.78 -11.86 21.74
N ARG A 247 -3.61 -11.48 22.25
CA ARG A 247 -2.82 -12.30 23.21
C ARG A 247 -3.58 -12.52 24.51
N GLN A 248 -4.20 -11.49 25.05
CA GLN A 248 -5.00 -11.58 26.29
C GLN A 248 -6.20 -12.52 26.11
N ARG A 249 -6.94 -12.39 25.00
CA ARG A 249 -8.06 -13.30 24.67
C ARG A 249 -7.60 -14.75 24.53
N ALA A 250 -6.49 -14.99 23.82
CA ALA A 250 -5.93 -16.33 23.65
C ALA A 250 -5.56 -16.96 25.01
N GLN A 251 -4.94 -16.19 25.92
CA GLN A 251 -4.61 -16.66 27.27
C GLN A 251 -5.87 -16.94 28.11
N GLN A 252 -6.87 -16.07 28.03
CA GLN A 252 -8.14 -16.26 28.74
C GLN A 252 -8.86 -17.52 28.25
N ASN A 253 -8.92 -17.72 26.93
CA ASN A 253 -9.54 -18.91 26.35
C ASN A 253 -8.80 -20.19 26.75
N LYS A 254 -7.46 -20.19 26.69
CA LYS A 254 -6.66 -21.35 27.12
C LYS A 254 -6.93 -21.71 28.57
N LYS A 255 -7.00 -20.72 29.47
CA LYS A 255 -7.35 -20.94 30.88
C LYS A 255 -8.78 -21.46 31.04
N ALA A 256 -9.73 -20.94 30.23
CA ALA A 256 -11.12 -21.41 30.26
C ALA A 256 -11.25 -22.85 29.74
N GLU A 257 -10.53 -23.20 28.66
CA GLU A 257 -10.47 -24.56 28.11
C GLU A 257 -9.86 -25.57 29.10
N GLU A 258 -8.73 -25.21 29.73
CA GLU A 258 -8.10 -26.04 30.77
C GLU A 258 -9.08 -26.28 31.94
N LYS A 259 -9.76 -25.22 32.39
CA LYS A 259 -10.77 -25.34 33.47
C LYS A 259 -12.01 -26.13 33.04
N ALA A 260 -12.45 -25.97 31.80
CA ALA A 260 -13.54 -26.75 31.24
C ALA A 260 -13.18 -28.26 31.21
N LYS A 261 -11.96 -28.60 30.79
CA LYS A 261 -11.45 -29.98 30.79
C LYS A 261 -11.39 -30.57 32.18
N GLU A 262 -10.86 -29.86 33.18
CA GLU A 262 -10.84 -30.30 34.57
C GLU A 262 -12.26 -30.56 35.10
N LEU A 263 -13.20 -29.66 34.82
CA LEU A 263 -14.59 -29.81 35.23
C LEU A 263 -15.26 -31.01 34.56
N GLN A 264 -15.01 -31.21 33.25
CA GLN A 264 -15.52 -32.37 32.49
C GLN A 264 -14.99 -33.70 33.04
N GLU A 265 -13.67 -33.78 33.29
CA GLU A 265 -13.05 -34.98 33.87
C GLU A 265 -13.61 -35.30 35.26
N PHE A 266 -13.81 -34.27 36.10
CA PHE A 266 -14.43 -34.45 37.42
C PHE A 266 -15.89 -34.94 37.29
N ILE A 267 -16.68 -34.32 36.41
CA ILE A 267 -18.08 -34.71 36.18
C ILE A 267 -18.14 -36.16 35.67
N ALA A 268 -17.29 -36.53 34.69
CA ALA A 268 -17.23 -37.89 34.17
C ALA A 268 -16.87 -38.92 35.24
N ARG A 269 -15.91 -38.61 36.14
CA ARG A 269 -15.43 -39.50 37.17
C ARG A 269 -16.43 -39.71 38.32
N PHE A 270 -17.25 -38.70 38.64
CA PHE A 270 -18.09 -38.68 39.83
C PHE A 270 -19.61 -38.57 39.56
N SER A 271 -20.05 -38.54 38.30
CA SER A 271 -21.46 -38.45 37.93
C SER A 271 -22.33 -39.62 38.48
N ALA A 272 -21.78 -40.82 38.56
CA ALA A 272 -22.45 -42.00 39.04
C ALA A 272 -22.33 -42.20 40.58
N ASN A 273 -21.62 -41.37 41.31
CA ASN A 273 -21.38 -41.50 42.73
C ASN A 273 -22.39 -40.68 43.54
N VAL A 274 -23.32 -41.37 44.24
CA VAL A 274 -24.42 -40.79 45.04
C VAL A 274 -23.90 -39.75 46.06
N ALA A 275 -22.77 -40.03 46.73
CA ALA A 275 -22.21 -39.17 47.77
C ALA A 275 -21.62 -37.86 47.19
N LYS A 276 -21.19 -37.85 45.93
CA LYS A 276 -20.59 -36.69 45.22
C LYS A 276 -21.50 -36.06 44.15
N SER A 277 -22.71 -36.56 43.97
CA SER A 277 -23.68 -36.09 42.98
C SER A 277 -23.96 -34.57 43.07
N LYS A 278 -24.12 -34.04 44.31
CA LYS A 278 -24.31 -32.60 44.51
C LYS A 278 -23.11 -31.77 44.03
N GLN A 279 -21.88 -32.28 44.22
CA GLN A 279 -20.66 -31.61 43.73
C GLN A 279 -20.55 -31.70 42.21
N ALA A 280 -20.89 -32.82 41.60
CA ALA A 280 -20.91 -32.98 40.14
C ALA A 280 -21.94 -32.02 39.50
N THR A 281 -23.13 -31.88 40.09
CA THR A 281 -24.17 -30.94 39.62
C THR A 281 -23.73 -29.48 39.77
N SER A 282 -23.07 -29.13 40.87
CA SER A 282 -22.50 -27.78 41.04
C SER A 282 -21.43 -27.47 39.96
N ARG A 283 -20.55 -28.44 39.68
CA ARG A 283 -19.50 -28.28 38.66
C ARG A 283 -20.06 -28.26 37.23
N LYS A 284 -21.15 -28.98 36.97
CA LYS A 284 -21.88 -28.89 35.70
C LYS A 284 -22.43 -27.46 35.48
N LYS A 285 -23.01 -26.83 36.50
CA LYS A 285 -23.45 -25.44 36.46
C LYS A 285 -22.28 -24.47 36.29
N MET A 286 -21.10 -24.80 36.85
CA MET A 286 -19.88 -24.00 36.60
C MET A 286 -19.41 -24.11 35.15
N LEU A 287 -19.46 -25.33 34.58
CA LEU A 287 -19.12 -25.57 33.18
C LEU A 287 -20.07 -24.82 32.21
N GLU A 288 -21.38 -24.83 32.49
CA GLU A 288 -22.39 -24.11 31.73
C GLU A 288 -22.22 -22.57 31.78
N LYS A 289 -21.61 -22.07 32.86
CA LYS A 289 -21.29 -20.65 33.05
C LYS A 289 -19.92 -20.22 32.48
N LEU A 290 -19.06 -21.19 32.13
CA LEU A 290 -17.79 -20.91 31.49
C LEU A 290 -18.06 -20.46 30.07
N ASN A 291 -17.97 -19.15 29.90
CA ASN A 291 -18.07 -18.52 28.59
C ASN A 291 -16.72 -18.75 27.88
N ILE A 292 -16.63 -19.82 27.10
CA ILE A 292 -15.56 -19.96 26.11
C ILE A 292 -16.04 -19.14 24.92
N GLU A 293 -15.54 -17.90 24.80
CA GLU A 293 -15.80 -17.12 23.60
C GLU A 293 -15.22 -17.90 22.42
N GLU A 294 -16.08 -18.30 21.48
CA GLU A 294 -15.61 -18.74 20.18
C GLU A 294 -14.84 -17.59 19.57
N ILE A 295 -13.51 -17.66 19.60
CA ILE A 295 -12.69 -16.70 18.86
C ILE A 295 -12.97 -16.98 17.38
N LYS A 296 -13.86 -16.17 16.79
CA LYS A 296 -13.95 -16.14 15.32
C LYS A 296 -12.57 -15.79 14.80
N PRO A 297 -11.94 -16.61 13.96
CA PRO A 297 -10.65 -16.27 13.40
C PRO A 297 -10.80 -14.96 12.62
N SER A 298 -9.95 -13.98 12.92
CA SER A 298 -9.92 -12.71 12.16
C SER A 298 -9.86 -13.01 10.67
N SER A 299 -10.49 -12.18 9.86
CA SER A 299 -10.36 -12.23 8.40
C SER A 299 -8.92 -11.94 7.95
N ARG A 300 -8.11 -11.35 8.84
CA ARG A 300 -6.69 -11.08 8.61
C ARG A 300 -5.88 -12.36 8.71
N ARG A 301 -5.19 -12.67 7.63
CA ARG A 301 -4.28 -13.81 7.56
C ARG A 301 -2.89 -13.29 7.22
N TYR A 302 -1.93 -13.58 8.07
CA TYR A 302 -0.53 -13.26 7.82
C TYR A 302 0.13 -14.41 7.04
N PRO A 303 0.75 -14.16 5.89
CA PRO A 303 1.54 -15.18 5.23
C PRO A 303 2.76 -15.54 6.07
N ALA A 304 3.21 -16.79 5.97
CA ALA A 304 4.41 -17.28 6.65
C ALA A 304 5.63 -17.16 5.73
N ILE A 305 6.12 -15.93 5.54
CA ILE A 305 7.29 -15.67 4.70
C ILE A 305 8.54 -15.99 5.50
N ILE A 306 9.33 -16.96 5.04
CA ILE A 306 10.60 -17.37 5.65
C ILE A 306 11.59 -17.64 4.54
N PHE A 307 12.60 -16.78 4.42
CA PHE A 307 13.69 -17.01 3.47
C PHE A 307 14.81 -17.76 4.16
N ASP A 308 15.11 -18.94 3.63
CA ASP A 308 16.28 -19.73 3.97
C ASP A 308 17.26 -19.72 2.80
N ARG A 309 18.50 -20.13 3.04
CA ARG A 309 19.56 -20.24 2.04
C ARG A 309 20.13 -21.65 2.01
N ASP A 310 20.40 -22.18 0.81
CA ASP A 310 21.02 -23.51 0.67
C ASP A 310 22.46 -23.51 1.16
N ARG A 311 23.16 -22.39 0.98
CA ARG A 311 24.56 -22.23 1.40
C ARG A 311 24.86 -20.80 1.85
N GLU A 312 25.86 -20.66 2.65
CA GLU A 312 26.41 -19.36 3.03
C GLU A 312 27.21 -18.78 1.86
N ALA A 313 27.05 -17.47 1.61
CA ALA A 313 27.87 -16.75 0.64
C ALA A 313 29.24 -16.41 1.23
N GLY A 314 30.24 -16.28 0.39
CA GLY A 314 31.56 -15.73 0.77
C GLY A 314 31.50 -14.23 1.00
N ASP A 315 32.65 -13.62 1.29
CA ASP A 315 32.72 -12.19 1.66
C ASP A 315 32.47 -11.25 0.46
N GLN A 316 32.79 -11.68 -0.76
CA GLN A 316 32.53 -10.92 -1.98
C GLN A 316 31.21 -11.37 -2.59
N ILE A 317 30.22 -10.49 -2.56
CA ILE A 317 28.87 -10.77 -3.09
C ILE A 317 28.75 -10.27 -4.53
N LEU A 318 28.99 -8.99 -4.75
CA LEU A 318 28.87 -8.33 -6.05
C LEU A 318 29.95 -7.26 -6.18
N HIS A 319 30.62 -7.25 -7.31
CA HIS A 319 31.52 -6.17 -7.71
C HIS A 319 30.98 -5.52 -9.00
N VAL A 320 30.81 -4.23 -8.97
CA VAL A 320 30.36 -3.39 -10.10
C VAL A 320 31.42 -2.33 -10.33
N GLU A 321 31.81 -2.12 -11.59
CA GLU A 321 32.84 -1.16 -11.99
C GLU A 321 32.37 -0.32 -13.17
N ASN A 322 32.35 1.01 -13.00
CA ASN A 322 32.01 2.02 -13.99
C ASN A 322 30.68 1.76 -14.75
N LEU A 323 29.69 1.20 -14.07
CA LEU A 323 28.43 0.84 -14.71
C LEU A 323 27.66 2.08 -15.14
N ALA A 324 27.09 2.05 -16.36
CA ALA A 324 26.26 3.11 -16.91
C ALA A 324 25.09 2.53 -17.70
N ALA A 325 23.96 3.23 -17.64
CA ALA A 325 22.78 2.92 -18.45
C ALA A 325 22.01 4.19 -18.85
N SER A 326 21.45 4.17 -20.07
CA SER A 326 20.58 5.20 -20.61
C SER A 326 19.37 4.56 -21.31
N ILE A 327 18.26 5.29 -21.35
CA ILE A 327 17.05 4.92 -22.10
C ILE A 327 16.62 6.14 -22.93
N ASP A 328 16.35 5.91 -24.21
CA ASP A 328 15.88 6.94 -25.15
C ASP A 328 16.79 8.19 -25.21
N GLY A 329 18.09 7.99 -25.00
CA GLY A 329 19.09 9.06 -25.01
C GLY A 329 19.20 9.82 -23.68
N GLN A 330 18.40 9.49 -22.68
CA GLN A 330 18.49 10.04 -21.33
C GLN A 330 19.37 9.14 -20.45
N VAL A 331 20.42 9.72 -19.85
CA VAL A 331 21.29 9.02 -18.91
C VAL A 331 20.52 8.78 -17.62
N LEU A 332 20.39 7.50 -17.23
CA LEU A 332 19.77 7.10 -15.96
C LEU A 332 20.78 7.10 -14.82
N PHE A 333 21.94 6.52 -15.07
CA PHE A 333 23.08 6.54 -14.16
C PHE A 333 24.38 6.28 -14.93
N GLN A 334 25.49 6.75 -14.38
CA GLN A 334 26.84 6.53 -14.89
C GLN A 334 27.87 6.47 -13.75
N ASN A 335 29.07 5.98 -14.04
CA ASN A 335 30.17 5.89 -13.09
C ASN A 335 29.75 5.21 -11.77
N VAL A 336 29.01 4.10 -11.89
CA VAL A 336 28.53 3.35 -10.72
C VAL A 336 29.55 2.30 -10.34
N ASP A 337 30.16 2.47 -9.16
CA ASP A 337 31.11 1.55 -8.56
C ASP A 337 30.55 1.04 -7.23
N ILE A 338 30.30 -0.28 -7.14
CA ILE A 338 29.69 -0.90 -5.95
C ILE A 338 30.46 -2.16 -5.60
N ASN A 339 30.78 -2.31 -4.31
CA ASN A 339 31.23 -3.56 -3.72
C ASN A 339 30.25 -3.97 -2.62
N LEU A 340 29.52 -5.07 -2.83
CA LEU A 340 28.62 -5.61 -1.81
C LEU A 340 29.34 -6.67 -0.98
N ALA A 341 29.20 -6.52 0.32
CA ALA A 341 29.68 -7.46 1.32
C ALA A 341 28.57 -8.44 1.75
N LYS A 342 28.98 -9.47 2.46
CA LYS A 342 28.09 -10.42 3.10
C LYS A 342 27.17 -9.69 4.09
N ASP A 343 25.89 -10.10 4.10
CA ASP A 343 24.85 -9.58 5.00
C ASP A 343 24.48 -8.10 4.78
N ASP A 344 24.99 -7.45 3.72
CA ASP A 344 24.51 -6.12 3.32
C ASP A 344 23.02 -6.18 2.97
N LYS A 345 22.24 -5.25 3.53
CA LYS A 345 20.84 -5.01 3.19
C LYS A 345 20.71 -3.60 2.64
N VAL A 346 20.69 -3.54 1.32
CA VAL A 346 20.85 -2.30 0.56
C VAL A 346 19.51 -1.82 0.04
N ALA A 347 19.09 -0.63 0.47
CA ALA A 347 18.03 0.08 -0.24
C ALA A 347 18.65 0.82 -1.45
N VAL A 348 18.24 0.44 -2.65
CA VAL A 348 18.62 1.10 -3.89
C VAL A 348 17.53 2.09 -4.25
N ILE A 349 17.87 3.37 -4.27
CA ILE A 349 16.91 4.45 -4.54
C ILE A 349 17.32 5.29 -5.74
N SER A 350 16.37 5.96 -6.37
CA SER A 350 16.58 6.97 -7.41
C SER A 350 15.35 7.85 -7.54
N LYS A 351 15.50 9.09 -8.01
CA LYS A 351 14.35 9.93 -8.41
C LYS A 351 13.63 9.38 -9.65
N ASP A 352 14.34 8.66 -10.51
CA ASP A 352 13.79 8.00 -11.70
C ASP A 352 13.71 6.48 -11.47
N SER A 353 12.51 5.93 -11.35
CA SER A 353 12.30 4.49 -11.16
C SER A 353 12.82 3.62 -12.31
N ARG A 354 13.02 4.21 -13.51
CA ARG A 354 13.65 3.51 -14.64
C ARG A 354 15.11 3.17 -14.33
N ALA A 355 15.80 4.03 -13.55
CA ALA A 355 17.19 3.80 -13.15
C ALA A 355 17.32 2.56 -12.27
N THR A 356 16.49 2.42 -11.25
CA THR A 356 16.51 1.24 -10.38
C THR A 356 16.13 -0.02 -11.15
N THR A 357 15.10 0.05 -12.01
CA THR A 357 14.70 -1.08 -12.85
C THR A 357 15.82 -1.49 -13.80
N ALA A 358 16.44 -0.56 -14.53
CA ALA A 358 17.57 -0.84 -15.42
C ALA A 358 18.74 -1.48 -14.66
N PHE A 359 19.04 -1.01 -13.46
CA PHE A 359 20.09 -1.57 -12.62
C PHE A 359 19.83 -3.04 -12.28
N TYR A 360 18.62 -3.39 -11.83
CA TYR A 360 18.27 -4.78 -11.55
C TYR A 360 18.25 -5.66 -12.79
N GLU A 361 17.74 -5.17 -13.92
CA GLU A 361 17.71 -5.91 -15.18
C GLU A 361 19.12 -6.18 -15.71
N ILE A 362 20.07 -5.23 -15.53
CA ILE A 362 21.48 -5.45 -15.83
C ILE A 362 22.05 -6.53 -14.93
N LEU A 363 21.88 -6.44 -13.60
CA LEU A 363 22.40 -7.42 -12.65
C LEU A 363 21.81 -8.82 -12.84
N ASN A 364 20.56 -8.91 -13.34
CA ASN A 364 19.92 -10.17 -13.70
C ASN A 364 20.31 -10.68 -15.09
N GLY A 365 21.04 -9.90 -15.87
CA GLY A 365 21.52 -10.26 -17.20
C GLY A 365 20.51 -10.10 -18.34
N ASN A 366 19.36 -9.44 -18.07
CA ASN A 366 18.32 -9.19 -19.06
C ASN A 366 18.60 -7.94 -19.91
N LEU A 367 19.35 -6.98 -19.36
CA LEU A 367 19.73 -5.74 -20.04
C LEU A 367 21.26 -5.63 -20.10
N LYS A 368 21.79 -5.16 -21.24
CA LYS A 368 23.22 -4.85 -21.36
C LYS A 368 23.47 -3.42 -20.89
N PRO A 369 24.51 -3.18 -20.06
CA PRO A 369 24.90 -1.83 -19.72
C PRO A 369 25.52 -1.10 -20.91
N ASP A 370 25.43 0.23 -20.92
CA ASP A 370 26.09 1.06 -21.93
C ASP A 370 27.61 1.09 -21.73
N ALA A 371 28.06 1.04 -20.48
CA ALA A 371 29.46 0.95 -20.09
C ALA A 371 29.62 0.20 -18.76
N GLY A 372 30.83 -0.20 -18.47
CA GLY A 372 31.20 -0.87 -17.24
C GLY A 372 30.93 -2.38 -17.23
N THR A 373 31.25 -3.00 -16.11
CA THR A 373 31.12 -4.45 -15.91
C THR A 373 30.63 -4.74 -14.48
N PHE A 374 30.09 -5.95 -14.31
CA PHE A 374 29.77 -6.45 -12.98
C PHE A 374 30.12 -7.93 -12.87
N ALA A 375 30.40 -8.40 -11.67
CA ALA A 375 30.68 -9.81 -11.40
C ALA A 375 30.06 -10.24 -10.06
N TRP A 376 29.29 -11.31 -10.08
CA TRP A 376 28.80 -11.97 -8.88
C TRP A 376 29.87 -12.86 -8.28
N GLY A 377 29.92 -12.92 -6.94
CA GLY A 377 30.80 -13.84 -6.23
C GLY A 377 30.50 -15.31 -6.56
N ILE A 378 31.54 -16.16 -6.62
CA ILE A 378 31.43 -17.56 -7.03
C ILE A 378 30.44 -18.37 -6.17
N THR A 379 30.28 -18.01 -4.90
CA THR A 379 29.40 -18.71 -3.96
C THR A 379 27.99 -18.13 -3.90
N THR A 380 27.70 -17.09 -4.67
CA THR A 380 26.39 -16.42 -4.66
C THR A 380 25.36 -17.19 -5.49
N SER A 381 24.13 -17.12 -5.05
CA SER A 381 22.95 -17.57 -5.79
C SER A 381 21.90 -16.46 -5.68
N GLN A 382 21.42 -15.98 -6.82
CA GLN A 382 20.51 -14.84 -6.88
C GLN A 382 19.07 -15.30 -7.06
N SER A 383 18.13 -14.57 -6.45
CA SER A 383 16.71 -14.68 -6.76
C SER A 383 16.13 -13.28 -6.94
N TYR A 384 15.45 -13.07 -8.06
CA TYR A 384 14.96 -11.78 -8.47
C TYR A 384 13.43 -11.72 -8.49
N LEU A 385 12.89 -10.66 -7.92
CA LEU A 385 11.50 -10.22 -8.02
C LEU A 385 11.44 -8.92 -8.84
N PRO A 386 11.02 -8.96 -10.12
CA PRO A 386 10.85 -7.75 -10.92
C PRO A 386 9.57 -7.00 -10.56
N VAL A 387 9.45 -5.74 -11.01
CA VAL A 387 8.21 -4.94 -10.86
C VAL A 387 7.06 -5.58 -11.64
N ASP A 388 7.29 -5.89 -12.93
CA ASP A 388 6.33 -6.61 -13.76
C ASP A 388 6.62 -8.10 -13.73
N ASN A 389 5.68 -8.86 -13.20
CA ASN A 389 5.75 -10.30 -13.08
C ASN A 389 4.94 -11.05 -14.14
N SER A 390 4.32 -10.34 -15.09
CA SER A 390 3.34 -10.90 -16.04
C SER A 390 3.90 -12.03 -16.88
N ASP A 391 5.17 -11.95 -17.28
CA ASP A 391 5.84 -12.96 -18.10
C ASP A 391 5.96 -14.34 -17.43
N PHE A 392 5.95 -14.37 -16.09
CA PHE A 392 6.00 -15.63 -15.34
C PHE A 392 4.66 -16.38 -15.34
N PHE A 393 3.55 -15.73 -15.73
CA PHE A 393 2.19 -16.25 -15.61
C PHE A 393 1.48 -16.42 -16.97
N THR A 394 2.24 -16.59 -18.05
CA THR A 394 1.70 -16.72 -19.42
C THR A 394 1.22 -18.13 -19.75
N GLN A 395 1.66 -19.14 -19.04
CA GLN A 395 1.35 -20.54 -19.27
C GLN A 395 -0.01 -20.94 -18.68
N ASP A 396 -0.64 -21.95 -19.25
CA ASP A 396 -1.93 -22.48 -18.77
C ASP A 396 -1.68 -23.61 -17.75
N LEU A 397 -1.30 -23.21 -16.55
CA LEU A 397 -0.90 -24.13 -15.46
C LEU A 397 -1.66 -23.82 -14.17
N SER A 398 -1.88 -24.85 -13.35
CA SER A 398 -2.25 -24.65 -11.95
C SER A 398 -1.09 -24.01 -11.18
N LEU A 399 -1.37 -23.34 -10.05
CA LEU A 399 -0.30 -22.76 -9.22
C LEU A 399 0.67 -23.83 -8.72
N VAL A 400 0.18 -25.04 -8.45
CA VAL A 400 1.03 -26.18 -8.06
C VAL A 400 2.01 -26.53 -9.19
N ASP A 401 1.52 -26.67 -10.42
CA ASP A 401 2.35 -27.02 -11.56
C ASP A 401 3.27 -25.86 -11.95
N TRP A 402 2.79 -24.62 -11.80
CA TRP A 402 3.58 -23.42 -12.00
C TRP A 402 4.77 -23.37 -11.05
N LEU A 403 4.58 -23.56 -9.74
CA LEU A 403 5.67 -23.50 -8.77
C LEU A 403 6.62 -24.70 -8.88
N ARG A 404 6.10 -25.88 -9.26
CA ARG A 404 6.89 -27.11 -9.48
C ARG A 404 8.02 -26.96 -10.50
N GLN A 405 7.91 -26.01 -11.43
CA GLN A 405 8.94 -25.77 -12.45
C GLN A 405 10.31 -25.42 -11.86
N TRP A 406 10.36 -24.86 -10.66
CA TRP A 406 11.59 -24.45 -9.98
C TRP A 406 12.10 -25.46 -8.95
N ALA A 407 11.51 -26.65 -8.88
CA ALA A 407 11.99 -27.73 -8.02
C ALA A 407 13.36 -28.23 -8.49
N LYS A 408 14.31 -28.36 -7.56
CA LYS A 408 15.68 -28.81 -7.83
C LYS A 408 15.84 -30.32 -7.75
N THR A 409 15.00 -30.99 -6.93
CA THR A 409 15.03 -32.43 -6.67
C THR A 409 13.66 -33.05 -6.90
N GLU A 410 13.61 -34.38 -7.04
CA GLU A 410 12.34 -35.10 -7.16
C GLU A 410 11.44 -34.96 -5.91
N GLU A 411 12.05 -34.91 -4.73
CA GLU A 411 11.31 -34.67 -3.49
C GLU A 411 10.63 -33.28 -3.47
N GLU A 412 11.31 -32.25 -4.01
CA GLU A 412 10.76 -30.90 -4.14
C GLU A 412 9.63 -30.82 -5.19
N ARG A 413 9.55 -31.77 -6.13
CA ARG A 413 8.47 -31.86 -7.12
C ARG A 413 7.19 -32.46 -6.59
N GLU A 414 7.24 -33.10 -5.42
CA GLU A 414 6.04 -33.67 -4.82
C GLU A 414 5.00 -32.58 -4.52
N GLU A 415 3.74 -32.90 -4.80
CA GLU A 415 2.63 -31.95 -4.62
C GLU A 415 2.54 -31.41 -3.21
N VAL A 416 2.77 -32.25 -2.20
CA VAL A 416 2.73 -31.86 -0.79
C VAL A 416 3.77 -30.79 -0.46
N TYR A 417 4.98 -30.94 -1.01
CA TYR A 417 6.08 -29.99 -0.82
C TYR A 417 5.73 -28.63 -1.45
N VAL A 418 5.31 -28.64 -2.71
CA VAL A 418 4.93 -27.41 -3.45
C VAL A 418 3.74 -26.70 -2.77
N ARG A 419 2.70 -27.46 -2.39
CA ARG A 419 1.55 -26.92 -1.65
C ARG A 419 1.93 -26.31 -0.30
N GLY A 420 3.01 -26.81 0.32
CA GLY A 420 3.56 -26.24 1.54
C GLY A 420 3.98 -24.78 1.38
N PHE A 421 4.68 -24.43 0.29
CA PHE A 421 5.08 -23.05 0.00
C PHE A 421 3.89 -22.17 -0.40
N LEU A 422 3.00 -22.68 -1.25
CA LEU A 422 1.77 -21.97 -1.63
C LEU A 422 0.89 -21.69 -0.40
N GLY A 423 0.75 -22.67 0.50
CA GLY A 423 0.00 -22.53 1.74
C GLY A 423 0.58 -21.48 2.69
N LYS A 424 1.92 -21.36 2.77
CA LYS A 424 2.58 -20.27 3.50
C LYS A 424 2.19 -18.90 2.97
N MET A 425 1.91 -18.78 1.67
CA MET A 425 1.46 -17.56 1.00
C MET A 425 -0.08 -17.49 0.87
N LEU A 426 -0.79 -18.24 1.70
CA LEU A 426 -2.26 -18.24 1.83
C LEU A 426 -3.02 -18.86 0.65
N PHE A 427 -2.36 -19.57 -0.25
CA PHE A 427 -3.01 -20.37 -1.28
C PHE A 427 -3.30 -21.77 -0.72
N SER A 428 -4.50 -21.99 -0.20
CA SER A 428 -4.91 -23.24 0.42
C SER A 428 -6.06 -23.92 -0.32
N GLY A 429 -6.13 -25.24 -0.23
CA GLY A 429 -7.21 -26.02 -0.83
C GLY A 429 -7.33 -25.83 -2.34
N GLU A 430 -8.49 -25.37 -2.81
CA GLU A 430 -8.78 -25.12 -4.21
C GLU A 430 -8.01 -23.90 -4.79
N GLU A 431 -7.61 -22.95 -3.94
CA GLU A 431 -6.85 -21.79 -4.40
C GLU A 431 -5.50 -22.18 -4.98
N ALA A 432 -4.84 -23.22 -4.48
CA ALA A 432 -3.59 -23.74 -5.03
C ALA A 432 -3.77 -24.37 -6.43
N LEU A 433 -5.01 -24.68 -6.83
CA LEU A 433 -5.34 -25.22 -8.14
C LEU A 433 -5.83 -24.15 -9.14
N LYS A 434 -5.92 -22.88 -8.72
CA LYS A 434 -6.22 -21.78 -9.65
C LYS A 434 -5.25 -21.77 -10.81
N ASN A 435 -5.74 -21.39 -11.97
CA ASN A 435 -4.90 -21.13 -13.14
C ASN A 435 -4.06 -19.88 -12.90
N CYS A 436 -2.77 -19.95 -13.19
CA CYS A 436 -1.84 -18.84 -12.96
C CYS A 436 -2.18 -17.58 -13.80
N LYS A 437 -2.90 -17.69 -14.92
CA LYS A 437 -3.32 -16.56 -15.76
C LYS A 437 -4.40 -15.66 -15.15
N VAL A 438 -5.16 -16.17 -14.17
CA VAL A 438 -6.31 -15.42 -13.60
C VAL A 438 -5.98 -14.74 -12.28
N LEU A 439 -4.70 -14.66 -11.92
CA LEU A 439 -4.25 -14.07 -10.68
C LEU A 439 -4.32 -12.54 -10.71
N SER A 440 -4.73 -11.95 -9.59
CA SER A 440 -4.52 -10.52 -9.34
C SER A 440 -3.03 -10.21 -9.16
N GLU A 441 -2.64 -8.93 -9.31
CA GLU A 441 -1.23 -8.53 -9.14
C GLU A 441 -0.68 -8.91 -7.76
N GLY A 442 -1.44 -8.69 -6.69
CA GLY A 442 -1.01 -9.11 -5.34
C GLY A 442 -0.89 -10.64 -5.18
N GLU A 443 -1.74 -11.44 -5.86
CA GLU A 443 -1.60 -12.90 -5.91
C GLU A 443 -0.35 -13.31 -6.68
N LYS A 444 -0.02 -12.65 -7.81
CA LYS A 444 1.21 -12.88 -8.57
C LYS A 444 2.45 -12.63 -7.70
N VAL A 445 2.51 -11.50 -6.99
CA VAL A 445 3.62 -11.18 -6.08
C VAL A 445 3.75 -12.26 -4.99
N ARG A 446 2.66 -12.70 -4.37
CA ARG A 446 2.69 -13.79 -3.38
C ARG A 446 3.18 -15.12 -3.97
N CYS A 447 2.81 -15.45 -5.20
CA CYS A 447 3.35 -16.61 -5.91
C CYS A 447 4.85 -16.49 -6.17
N MET A 448 5.33 -15.30 -6.59
CA MET A 448 6.76 -15.05 -6.76
C MET A 448 7.53 -15.17 -5.45
N LEU A 449 6.98 -14.70 -4.33
CA LEU A 449 7.58 -14.90 -3.00
C LEU A 449 7.63 -16.40 -2.63
N SER A 450 6.61 -17.20 -2.97
CA SER A 450 6.65 -18.68 -2.82
C SER A 450 7.82 -19.28 -3.60
N ARG A 451 8.00 -18.85 -4.85
CA ARG A 451 9.14 -19.26 -5.71
C ARG A 451 10.47 -18.88 -5.08
N MET A 452 10.61 -17.66 -4.59
CA MET A 452 11.85 -17.18 -3.98
C MET A 452 12.19 -17.97 -2.70
N MET A 453 11.21 -18.26 -1.86
CA MET A 453 11.40 -19.12 -0.67
C MET A 453 11.87 -20.54 -1.07
N MET A 454 11.31 -21.11 -2.14
CA MET A 454 11.66 -22.45 -2.62
C MET A 454 13.07 -22.50 -3.24
N LEU A 455 13.50 -21.42 -3.92
CA LEU A 455 14.82 -21.31 -4.53
C LEU A 455 15.97 -21.25 -3.52
N ARG A 456 15.72 -20.78 -2.30
CA ARG A 456 16.71 -20.71 -1.21
C ARG A 456 18.01 -20.02 -1.60
N ALA A 457 17.89 -18.91 -2.33
CA ALA A 457 19.03 -18.09 -2.73
C ALA A 457 19.66 -17.35 -1.54
N ASN A 458 20.95 -17.07 -1.60
CA ASN A 458 21.66 -16.29 -0.58
C ASN A 458 21.76 -14.79 -0.89
N VAL A 459 21.31 -14.39 -2.09
CA VAL A 459 21.14 -12.99 -2.50
C VAL A 459 19.72 -12.80 -3.02
N LEU A 460 18.99 -11.87 -2.43
CA LEU A 460 17.65 -11.49 -2.86
C LEU A 460 17.71 -10.13 -3.55
N MET A 461 17.17 -10.03 -4.76
CA MET A 461 16.98 -8.80 -5.50
C MET A 461 15.47 -8.52 -5.62
N LEU A 462 15.02 -7.38 -5.12
CA LEU A 462 13.61 -7.08 -4.92
C LEU A 462 13.33 -5.68 -5.49
N ASN A 463 12.61 -5.62 -6.60
CA ASN A 463 12.24 -4.35 -7.22
C ASN A 463 10.75 -4.08 -6.95
N GLU A 464 10.46 -3.08 -6.11
CA GLU A 464 9.13 -2.69 -5.64
C GLU A 464 8.31 -3.87 -5.07
N PRO A 465 8.86 -4.65 -4.12
CA PRO A 465 8.25 -5.88 -3.65
C PRO A 465 6.98 -5.66 -2.81
N THR A 466 6.77 -4.44 -2.31
CA THR A 466 5.64 -4.08 -1.46
C THR A 466 4.40 -3.66 -2.26
N ASN A 467 4.57 -3.35 -3.55
CA ASN A 467 3.47 -2.99 -4.42
C ASN A 467 2.44 -4.12 -4.49
N HIS A 468 1.16 -3.76 -4.42
CA HIS A 468 0.01 -4.67 -4.47
C HIS A 468 -0.10 -5.68 -3.32
N LEU A 469 0.77 -5.61 -2.29
CA LEU A 469 0.64 -6.41 -1.07
C LEU A 469 -0.23 -5.69 -0.04
N ASP A 470 -0.96 -6.46 0.77
CA ASP A 470 -1.68 -5.92 1.92
C ASP A 470 -0.75 -5.70 3.11
N LEU A 471 -1.21 -4.91 4.08
CA LEU A 471 -0.46 -4.57 5.29
C LEU A 471 0.04 -5.81 6.04
N GLU A 472 -0.74 -6.87 6.07
CA GLU A 472 -0.40 -8.15 6.70
C GLU A 472 0.77 -8.82 5.97
N SER A 473 0.73 -8.84 4.63
CA SER A 473 1.81 -9.41 3.80
C SER A 473 3.08 -8.56 3.88
N ILE A 474 2.97 -7.23 3.82
CA ILE A 474 4.11 -6.32 3.98
C ILE A 474 4.76 -6.51 5.34
N THR A 475 3.97 -6.60 6.42
CA THR A 475 4.48 -6.82 7.78
C THR A 475 5.22 -8.15 7.90
N ALA A 476 4.66 -9.24 7.39
CA ALA A 476 5.29 -10.56 7.40
C ALA A 476 6.59 -10.58 6.57
N PHE A 477 6.58 -9.92 5.42
CA PHE A 477 7.71 -9.80 4.52
C PHE A 477 8.87 -8.99 5.15
N ASN A 478 8.56 -7.84 5.71
CA ASN A 478 9.51 -7.01 6.43
C ASN A 478 10.21 -7.79 7.55
N ASN A 479 9.44 -8.47 8.40
CA ASN A 479 9.96 -9.30 9.48
C ASN A 479 10.85 -10.45 8.96
N SER A 480 10.51 -11.04 7.82
CA SER A 480 11.32 -12.09 7.20
C SER A 480 12.67 -11.57 6.74
N LEU A 481 12.71 -10.41 6.06
CA LEU A 481 13.96 -9.81 5.58
C LEU A 481 14.87 -9.31 6.71
N LYS A 482 14.29 -8.77 7.79
CA LYS A 482 15.07 -8.41 9.01
C LYS A 482 15.83 -9.62 9.57
N ASN A 483 15.23 -10.80 9.52
CA ASN A 483 15.81 -12.04 10.06
C ASN A 483 16.64 -12.84 9.04
N PHE A 484 16.55 -12.50 7.75
CA PHE A 484 17.28 -13.20 6.70
C PHE A 484 18.78 -13.00 6.83
N LYS A 485 19.53 -14.11 6.84
CA LYS A 485 21.01 -14.13 7.00
C LYS A 485 21.73 -14.11 5.65
N GLY A 486 21.28 -13.35 4.69
CA GLY A 486 21.88 -13.20 3.37
C GLY A 486 21.85 -11.74 2.93
N THR A 487 22.40 -11.48 1.76
CA THR A 487 22.43 -10.13 1.17
C THR A 487 21.10 -9.83 0.49
N VAL A 488 20.61 -8.62 0.69
CA VAL A 488 19.37 -8.13 0.07
C VAL A 488 19.64 -6.82 -0.62
N LEU A 489 19.24 -6.71 -1.88
CA LEU A 489 19.12 -5.45 -2.61
C LEU A 489 17.63 -5.23 -2.86
N PHE A 490 17.11 -4.08 -2.48
CA PHE A 490 15.70 -3.79 -2.70
C PHE A 490 15.46 -2.33 -3.05
N THR A 491 14.42 -2.09 -3.82
CA THR A 491 13.85 -0.77 -4.09
C THR A 491 12.41 -0.80 -3.62
N THR A 492 11.98 0.19 -2.86
CA THR A 492 10.58 0.33 -2.44
C THR A 492 10.27 1.78 -2.10
N HIS A 493 9.01 2.16 -2.22
CA HIS A 493 8.48 3.44 -1.72
C HIS A 493 7.94 3.34 -0.28
N ASP A 494 7.95 2.14 0.32
CA ASP A 494 7.57 1.94 1.73
C ASP A 494 8.71 2.42 2.65
N HIS A 495 8.47 3.55 3.31
CA HIS A 495 9.43 4.18 4.21
C HIS A 495 9.81 3.26 5.38
N GLU A 496 8.82 2.68 6.06
CA GLU A 496 9.04 1.79 7.22
C GLU A 496 9.81 0.52 6.81
N PHE A 497 9.57 0.01 5.60
CA PHE A 497 10.33 -1.11 5.06
C PHE A 497 11.79 -0.75 4.84
N SER A 498 12.06 0.42 4.23
CA SER A 498 13.41 0.94 4.02
C SER A 498 14.13 1.19 5.34
N GLN A 499 13.47 1.85 6.30
CA GLN A 499 14.02 2.18 7.62
C GLN A 499 14.37 0.95 8.45
N THR A 500 13.56 -0.10 8.37
CA THR A 500 13.72 -1.26 9.27
C THR A 500 14.55 -2.39 8.67
N VAL A 501 14.70 -2.46 7.36
CA VAL A 501 15.45 -3.51 6.66
C VAL A 501 16.84 -3.05 6.26
N ALA A 502 17.00 -1.81 5.72
CA ALA A 502 18.27 -1.35 5.19
C ALA A 502 19.31 -1.06 6.28
N ASN A 503 20.54 -1.46 6.01
CA ASN A 503 21.73 -1.00 6.74
C ASN A 503 22.68 -0.16 5.86
N ARG A 504 22.35 -0.03 4.57
CA ARG A 504 23.11 0.70 3.55
C ARG A 504 22.16 1.27 2.53
N ILE A 505 22.39 2.52 2.12
CA ILE A 505 21.62 3.22 1.10
C ILE A 505 22.52 3.49 -0.09
N ILE A 506 22.06 3.13 -1.28
CA ILE A 506 22.71 3.43 -2.56
C ILE A 506 21.72 4.20 -3.41
N GLU A 507 22.02 5.47 -3.69
CA GLU A 507 21.22 6.29 -4.59
C GLU A 507 21.87 6.39 -5.97
N LEU A 508 21.15 5.95 -6.99
CA LEU A 508 21.56 6.05 -8.39
C LEU A 508 21.15 7.40 -8.95
N THR A 509 22.11 8.13 -9.50
CA THR A 509 21.89 9.46 -10.08
C THR A 509 22.48 9.56 -11.49
N PRO A 510 22.03 10.49 -12.33
CA PRO A 510 22.62 10.71 -13.64
C PRO A 510 24.12 11.03 -13.64
N SER A 511 24.66 11.55 -12.54
CA SER A 511 26.09 11.93 -12.41
C SER A 511 26.96 10.90 -11.67
N GLY A 512 26.37 9.85 -11.09
CA GLY A 512 27.09 8.84 -10.31
C GLY A 512 26.24 8.22 -9.21
N ILE A 513 26.86 7.81 -8.11
CA ILE A 513 26.16 7.21 -6.96
C ILE A 513 26.43 7.96 -5.66
N ILE A 514 25.47 7.87 -4.74
CA ILE A 514 25.67 8.19 -3.34
C ILE A 514 25.53 6.90 -2.56
N ASP A 515 26.58 6.47 -1.89
CA ASP A 515 26.65 5.20 -1.16
C ASP A 515 26.98 5.45 0.31
N ARG A 516 26.10 5.06 1.23
CA ARG A 516 26.23 5.33 2.66
C ARG A 516 25.73 4.17 3.51
N TYR A 517 26.53 3.81 4.54
CA TYR A 517 26.11 2.90 5.61
C TYR A 517 25.44 3.70 6.71
N MET A 518 24.12 3.80 6.65
CA MET A 518 23.27 4.50 7.62
C MET A 518 21.82 4.02 7.47
N THR A 519 20.97 4.41 8.40
CA THR A 519 19.53 4.16 8.30
C THR A 519 18.89 5.08 7.28
N PHE A 520 17.68 4.74 6.84
CA PHE A 520 16.98 5.51 5.81
C PHE A 520 16.62 6.92 6.29
N ASP A 521 16.17 7.07 7.54
CA ASP A 521 15.87 8.38 8.14
C ASP A 521 17.11 9.28 8.23
N GLU A 522 18.23 8.72 8.72
CA GLU A 522 19.50 9.46 8.79
C GLU A 522 19.94 9.94 7.42
N TYR A 523 19.72 9.12 6.37
CA TYR A 523 20.05 9.48 4.98
C TYR A 523 19.18 10.63 4.47
N MET A 524 17.88 10.57 4.71
CA MET A 524 16.92 11.58 4.23
C MET A 524 17.08 12.92 4.98
N ASP A 525 17.47 12.91 6.25
CA ASP A 525 17.59 14.10 7.11
C ASP A 525 18.96 14.78 7.02
N ASP A 526 20.00 14.12 6.47
CA ASP A 526 21.36 14.66 6.39
C ASP A 526 21.44 15.77 5.33
N LYS A 527 21.69 17.00 5.80
CA LYS A 527 21.80 18.19 4.95
C LYS A 527 22.92 18.10 3.91
N ASN A 528 24.05 17.46 4.25
CA ASN A 528 25.16 17.30 3.31
C ASN A 528 24.79 16.35 2.18
N ILE A 529 24.01 15.32 2.50
CA ILE A 529 23.49 14.38 1.50
C ILE A 529 22.47 15.10 0.62
N GLN A 530 21.55 15.89 1.19
CA GLN A 530 20.58 16.68 0.41
C GLN A 530 21.27 17.64 -0.58
N GLU A 531 22.29 18.37 -0.12
CA GLU A 531 23.08 19.22 -1.02
C GLU A 531 23.82 18.43 -2.11
N LEU A 532 24.33 17.24 -1.77
CA LEU A 532 24.99 16.36 -2.74
C LEU A 532 23.99 15.82 -3.76
N ARG A 533 22.82 15.39 -3.32
CA ARG A 533 21.70 14.95 -4.19
C ARG A 533 21.33 16.03 -5.18
N GLU A 534 21.12 17.27 -4.72
CA GLU A 534 20.81 18.39 -5.61
C GLU A 534 21.86 18.60 -6.70
N LYS A 535 23.15 18.49 -6.36
CA LYS A 535 24.24 18.64 -7.33
C LYS A 535 24.27 17.50 -8.34
N MET A 536 24.01 16.27 -7.90
CA MET A 536 24.13 15.07 -8.74
C MET A 536 22.92 14.86 -9.67
N TYR A 537 21.78 15.48 -9.38
CA TYR A 537 20.61 15.50 -10.26
C TYR A 537 20.51 16.74 -11.16
N LYS A 538 21.26 17.83 -10.87
CA LYS A 538 21.39 18.98 -11.76
C LYS A 538 22.40 18.62 -12.87
N GLN A 539 21.92 18.30 -14.06
CA GLN A 539 22.70 18.27 -15.30
C GLN A 539 22.39 19.47 -16.17
#